data_e66ac1a87ed97406d33e7afabcdc9534
#
_entry.id   e66ac1a87ed97406d33e7afabcdc9534
#
_cell.length_a   1.000
_cell.length_b   1.000
_cell.length_c   1.000
_cell.angle_alpha   90.00
_cell.angle_beta   90.00
_cell.angle_gamma   90.00
#
_symmetry.space_group_name_H-M   'P 1'
#
loop_
_entity.id
_entity.type
_entity.pdbx_description
1 polymer ?
#
loop_
_entity_poly.entity_id
_entity_poly.type
_entity_poly.pdbx_seq_one_letter_code
_entity_poly.pdbx_strand_id
1 'polypeptide(L)'
;PLILLAFCRYRYHTSLFERPAFQNLFRELEQGTINCVLVKDLSRFGRNYIEVGRYLERIFPVMRVRLIAVTDNYDSQSAWKTSDSIMVPMRNLLNDAYCRDISVKIKSQLAVKRKRGDFVGSFATYGYQKDPSNHTKLIVDELAAENVQSIFRWKISGMSNQGIADRLNARKVPSPATRKLQSGAKRSLHFRKSDEPPWSAKAVDRILHNEVYIGKLVQGKTRRLDYRSKKK
;
A
#
# COMPACT_ATOMS: atom_id res chain seq x y z
N PRO A 1 27.60 0.41 25.42
CA PRO A 1 26.58 1.00 24.57
C PRO A 1 26.09 -0.07 23.60
N LEU A 2 24.84 -0.54 23.78
CA LEU A 2 24.20 -1.46 22.87
C LEU A 2 23.64 -0.64 21.69
N ILE A 3 24.13 -0.95 20.48
CA ILE A 3 23.70 -0.30 19.23
C ILE A 3 22.69 -1.19 18.56
N LEU A 4 21.47 -0.72 18.34
CA LEU A 4 20.48 -1.43 17.52
C LEU A 4 20.44 -0.83 16.11
N LEU A 5 20.74 -1.65 15.10
CA LEU A 5 20.57 -1.33 13.70
C LEU A 5 19.09 -1.46 13.32
N ALA A 6 18.36 -0.35 13.32
CA ALA A 6 16.97 -0.35 12.87
C ALA A 6 16.88 -0.33 11.33
N PHE A 7 16.99 -1.51 10.70
CA PHE A 7 16.64 -1.68 9.29
C PHE A 7 15.12 -1.70 9.13
N CYS A 8 14.50 -0.56 8.90
CA CYS A 8 13.08 -0.50 8.60
C CYS A 8 12.83 -0.79 7.11
N ARG A 9 12.76 -2.08 6.76
CA ARG A 9 12.43 -2.57 5.41
C ARG A 9 10.93 -2.86 5.32
N TYR A 10 10.07 -1.80 5.47
CA TYR A 10 8.63 -2.00 5.26
C TYR A 10 8.00 -0.87 4.45
N ARG A 11 7.37 -1.28 3.34
CA ARG A 11 6.59 -0.47 2.38
C ARG A 11 5.14 -0.28 2.87
N TYR A 12 4.89 0.36 4.01
CA TYR A 12 3.52 0.70 4.39
C TYR A 12 3.40 2.12 4.92
N HIS A 13 2.29 2.78 4.54
CA HIS A 13 1.91 4.15 4.87
C HIS A 13 1.38 4.29 6.31
N THR A 14 2.05 3.70 7.28
CA THR A 14 1.68 3.83 8.70
C THR A 14 2.53 4.90 9.37
N SER A 15 1.93 5.62 10.32
CA SER A 15 2.63 6.50 11.25
C SER A 15 3.82 5.74 11.86
N LEU A 16 4.89 6.47 12.22
CA LEU A 16 6.07 5.89 12.88
C LEU A 16 5.66 5.03 14.09
N PHE A 17 4.73 5.53 14.91
CA PHE A 17 4.25 4.90 16.14
C PHE A 17 3.46 3.62 15.94
N GLU A 18 2.79 3.45 14.80
CA GLU A 18 1.96 2.28 14.52
C GLU A 18 2.79 1.10 13.97
N ARG A 19 4.10 1.26 13.82
CA ARG A 19 4.97 0.18 13.31
C ARG A 19 5.35 -0.75 14.45
N PRO A 20 5.05 -2.05 14.36
CA PRO A 20 5.42 -3.01 15.42
C PRO A 20 6.92 -2.99 15.74
N ALA A 21 7.75 -2.88 14.70
CA ALA A 21 9.21 -2.77 14.88
C ALA A 21 9.64 -1.52 15.65
N PHE A 22 8.96 -0.39 15.45
CA PHE A 22 9.23 0.84 16.19
C PHE A 22 8.75 0.73 17.66
N GLN A 23 7.59 0.12 17.87
CA GLN A 23 7.06 -0.09 19.23
C GLN A 23 7.97 -1.01 20.05
N ASN A 24 8.52 -2.06 19.44
CA ASN A 24 9.51 -2.92 20.09
C ASN A 24 10.80 -2.16 20.40
N LEU A 25 11.36 -1.43 19.42
CA LEU A 25 12.52 -0.57 19.62
C LEU A 25 12.27 0.43 20.76
N PHE A 26 11.11 1.08 20.77
CA PHE A 26 10.79 2.09 21.78
C PHE A 26 10.70 1.49 23.19
N ARG A 27 10.13 0.29 23.33
CA ARG A 27 10.10 -0.44 24.59
C ARG A 27 11.49 -0.77 25.11
N GLU A 28 12.41 -1.18 24.25
CA GLU A 28 13.79 -1.46 24.63
C GLU A 28 14.57 -0.19 25.00
N LEU A 29 14.26 0.96 24.36
CA LEU A 29 14.78 2.26 24.74
C LEU A 29 14.26 2.71 26.11
N GLU A 30 12.98 2.50 26.42
CA GLU A 30 12.39 2.80 27.73
C GLU A 30 12.99 1.94 28.85
N GLN A 31 13.30 0.69 28.56
CA GLN A 31 13.99 -0.21 29.50
C GLN A 31 15.47 0.10 29.68
N GLY A 32 16.02 1.02 28.87
CA GLY A 32 17.44 1.39 28.94
C GLY A 32 18.40 0.31 28.41
N THR A 33 17.90 -0.76 27.79
CA THR A 33 18.70 -1.81 27.15
C THR A 33 19.45 -1.29 25.92
N ILE A 34 18.88 -0.29 25.26
CA ILE A 34 19.46 0.39 24.10
C ILE A 34 19.54 1.87 24.38
N ASN A 35 20.65 2.50 24.00
CA ASN A 35 20.87 3.93 24.16
C ASN A 35 21.34 4.62 22.86
N CYS A 36 21.44 3.86 21.75
CA CYS A 36 21.82 4.40 20.45
C CYS A 36 20.99 3.78 19.34
N VAL A 37 20.43 4.63 18.47
CA VAL A 37 19.66 4.24 17.28
C VAL A 37 20.45 4.65 16.05
N LEU A 38 20.78 3.68 15.19
CA LEU A 38 21.46 3.91 13.92
C LEU A 38 20.47 3.71 12.76
N VAL A 39 20.34 4.71 11.91
CA VAL A 39 19.51 4.65 10.70
C VAL A 39 20.33 5.02 9.47
N LYS A 40 19.89 4.54 8.31
CA LYS A 40 20.54 4.92 7.04
C LYS A 40 20.41 6.42 6.80
N ASP A 41 19.20 6.94 6.90
CA ASP A 41 18.85 8.34 6.71
C ASP A 41 17.63 8.70 7.59
N LEU A 42 17.41 9.98 7.85
CA LEU A 42 16.29 10.46 8.67
C LEU A 42 14.92 10.10 8.09
N SER A 43 14.81 9.96 6.76
CA SER A 43 13.56 9.56 6.11
C SER A 43 13.17 8.11 6.44
N ARG A 44 14.13 7.27 6.80
CA ARG A 44 13.91 5.90 7.28
C ARG A 44 13.42 5.87 8.72
N PHE A 45 13.88 6.78 9.53
CA PHE A 45 13.37 6.95 10.89
C PHE A 45 11.90 7.38 10.85
N GLY A 46 11.56 8.45 10.12
CA GLY A 46 10.18 8.89 9.96
C GLY A 46 9.98 9.85 8.80
N ARG A 47 8.78 9.84 8.21
CA ARG A 47 8.41 10.74 7.11
C ARG A 47 7.68 12.00 7.58
N ASN A 48 7.12 11.95 8.77
CA ASN A 48 6.45 13.09 9.39
C ASN A 48 7.48 13.90 10.18
N TYR A 49 7.85 15.06 9.66
CA TYR A 49 8.88 15.92 10.26
C TYR A 49 8.52 16.39 11.68
N ILE A 50 7.21 16.57 11.97
CA ILE A 50 6.74 16.97 13.29
C ILE A 50 7.01 15.86 14.31
N GLU A 51 6.69 14.62 13.95
CA GLU A 51 6.94 13.46 14.80
C GLU A 51 8.45 13.23 14.97
N VAL A 52 9.21 13.25 13.87
CA VAL A 52 10.66 13.08 13.90
C VAL A 52 11.33 14.16 14.76
N GLY A 53 10.98 15.43 14.56
CA GLY A 53 11.47 16.55 15.36
C GLY A 53 11.16 16.37 16.85
N ARG A 54 9.93 15.96 17.21
CA ARG A 54 9.55 15.69 18.61
C ARG A 54 10.45 14.63 19.26
N TYR A 55 10.79 13.55 18.52
CA TYR A 55 11.71 12.52 19.06
C TYR A 55 13.12 13.06 19.20
N LEU A 56 13.65 13.74 18.19
CA LEU A 56 15.04 14.22 18.19
C LEU A 56 15.28 15.35 19.20
N GLU A 57 14.31 16.25 19.34
CA GLU A 57 14.48 17.46 20.15
C GLU A 57 14.00 17.30 21.60
N ARG A 58 13.03 16.42 21.85
CA ARG A 58 12.40 16.29 23.18
C ARG A 58 12.56 14.91 23.80
N ILE A 59 12.22 13.83 23.08
CA ILE A 59 12.11 12.49 23.67
C ILE A 59 13.49 11.87 23.86
N PHE A 60 14.27 11.78 22.81
CA PHE A 60 15.60 11.16 22.85
C PHE A 60 16.59 11.87 23.77
N PRO A 61 16.64 13.23 23.84
CA PRO A 61 17.46 13.92 24.82
C PRO A 61 17.11 13.56 26.26
N VAL A 62 15.83 13.51 26.60
CA VAL A 62 15.35 13.14 27.95
C VAL A 62 15.71 11.70 28.29
N MET A 63 15.59 10.79 27.32
CA MET A 63 15.95 9.37 27.48
C MET A 63 17.45 9.10 27.33
N ARG A 64 18.25 10.13 27.04
CA ARG A 64 19.71 10.02 26.76
C ARG A 64 20.02 9.06 25.61
N VAL A 65 19.14 9.03 24.61
CA VAL A 65 19.28 8.19 23.41
C VAL A 65 19.97 8.96 22.30
N ARG A 66 21.08 8.43 21.79
CA ARG A 66 21.80 8.97 20.64
C ARG A 66 21.16 8.45 19.34
N LEU A 67 20.91 9.33 18.36
CA LEU A 67 20.50 8.93 17.01
C LEU A 67 21.57 9.33 16.00
N ILE A 68 21.95 8.38 15.16
CA ILE A 68 22.92 8.57 14.08
C ILE A 68 22.22 8.23 12.74
N ALA A 69 22.21 9.18 11.79
CA ALA A 69 21.77 8.96 10.42
C ALA A 69 22.97 9.04 9.47
N VAL A 70 23.41 7.88 8.96
CA VAL A 70 24.70 7.72 8.27
C VAL A 70 24.76 8.55 7.00
N THR A 71 23.78 8.42 6.12
CA THR A 71 23.77 9.13 4.81
C THR A 71 23.55 10.64 4.95
N ASP A 72 22.85 11.06 6.02
CA ASP A 72 22.62 12.48 6.32
C ASP A 72 23.76 13.12 7.09
N ASN A 73 24.78 12.35 7.45
CA ASN A 73 25.90 12.76 8.32
C ASN A 73 25.40 13.47 9.58
N TYR A 74 24.32 12.94 10.17
CA TYR A 74 23.67 13.50 11.33
C TYR A 74 23.94 12.65 12.57
N ASP A 75 24.37 13.29 13.65
CA ASP A 75 24.57 12.70 14.97
C ASP A 75 23.94 13.62 16.02
N SER A 76 22.94 13.12 16.75
CA SER A 76 22.24 13.92 17.74
C SER A 76 23.15 14.46 18.86
N GLN A 77 24.23 13.77 19.17
CA GLN A 77 25.17 14.19 20.24
C GLN A 77 26.01 15.38 19.80
N SER A 78 26.38 15.47 18.53
CA SER A 78 27.09 16.64 17.98
C SER A 78 26.13 17.78 17.67
N ALA A 79 24.92 17.47 17.18
CA ALA A 79 23.91 18.44 16.85
C ALA A 79 23.45 19.30 18.06
N TRP A 80 23.50 18.75 19.26
CA TRP A 80 23.17 19.52 20.48
C TRP A 80 24.25 20.58 20.83
N LYS A 81 25.46 20.43 20.32
CA LYS A 81 26.57 21.34 20.56
C LYS A 81 26.71 22.42 19.48
N THR A 82 26.09 22.28 18.35
CA THR A 82 26.25 23.13 17.16
C THR A 82 24.89 23.64 16.66
N SER A 83 24.89 24.74 15.87
CA SER A 83 23.68 25.33 15.22
C SER A 83 22.92 24.40 14.28
N ASP A 84 23.20 23.11 14.25
CA ASP A 84 22.54 22.08 13.43
C ASP A 84 21.09 21.81 13.83
N SER A 85 20.62 22.40 14.94
CA SER A 85 19.22 22.33 15.35
C SER A 85 18.23 22.84 14.29
N ILE A 86 18.65 23.78 13.43
CA ILE A 86 17.84 24.33 12.34
C ILE A 86 17.91 23.45 11.08
N MET A 87 19.02 22.77 10.83
CA MET A 87 19.21 21.96 9.62
C MET A 87 18.30 20.74 9.57
N VAL A 88 18.02 20.10 10.72
CA VAL A 88 17.16 18.92 10.79
C VAL A 88 15.69 19.26 10.48
N PRO A 89 15.07 20.26 11.11
CA PRO A 89 13.74 20.73 10.74
C PRO A 89 13.66 21.14 9.26
N MET A 90 14.67 21.82 8.74
CA MET A 90 14.72 22.26 7.34
C MET A 90 14.79 21.07 6.37
N ARG A 91 15.63 20.06 6.61
CA ARG A 91 15.67 18.82 5.80
C ARG A 91 14.33 18.07 5.86
N ASN A 92 13.73 17.98 7.03
CA ASN A 92 12.43 17.36 7.19
C ASN A 92 11.32 18.09 6.42
N LEU A 93 11.34 19.43 6.43
CA LEU A 93 10.43 20.26 5.66
C LEU A 93 10.60 20.04 4.14
N LEU A 94 11.84 20.01 3.67
CA LEU A 94 12.14 19.73 2.25
C LEU A 94 11.69 18.33 1.83
N ASN A 95 11.92 17.31 2.66
CA ASN A 95 11.45 15.95 2.40
C ASN A 95 9.92 15.87 2.32
N ASP A 96 9.22 16.61 3.16
CA ASP A 96 7.75 16.68 3.14
C ASP A 96 7.24 17.39 1.88
N ALA A 97 7.84 18.53 1.52
CA ALA A 97 7.53 19.25 0.29
C ALA A 97 7.76 18.36 -0.94
N TYR A 98 8.85 17.60 -0.98
CA TYR A 98 9.16 16.65 -2.04
C TYR A 98 8.11 15.52 -2.12
N CYS A 99 7.69 14.93 -1.00
CA CYS A 99 6.63 13.93 -0.97
C CYS A 99 5.29 14.48 -1.48
N ARG A 100 4.97 15.74 -1.14
CA ARG A 100 3.78 16.43 -1.64
C ARG A 100 3.84 16.61 -3.16
N ASP A 101 4.97 17.10 -3.67
CA ASP A 101 5.18 17.33 -5.11
C ASP A 101 5.06 16.02 -5.91
N ILE A 102 5.72 14.94 -5.47
CA ILE A 102 5.58 13.62 -6.08
C ILE A 102 4.11 13.15 -6.06
N SER A 103 3.40 13.35 -4.96
CA SER A 103 1.98 12.96 -4.87
C SER A 103 1.13 13.70 -5.89
N VAL A 104 1.37 15.01 -6.06
CA VAL A 104 0.66 15.84 -7.05
C VAL A 104 0.97 15.34 -8.47
N LYS A 105 2.25 15.13 -8.80
CA LYS A 105 2.68 14.63 -10.11
C LYS A 105 2.08 13.27 -10.45
N ILE A 106 2.09 12.32 -9.51
CA ILE A 106 1.48 11.00 -9.72
C ILE A 106 -0.03 11.12 -9.94
N LYS A 107 -0.74 11.93 -9.14
CA LYS A 107 -2.18 12.15 -9.30
C LYS A 107 -2.51 12.76 -10.66
N SER A 108 -1.74 13.75 -11.10
CA SER A 108 -1.89 14.40 -12.42
C SER A 108 -1.68 13.39 -13.55
N GLN A 109 -0.59 12.63 -13.53
CA GLN A 109 -0.33 11.62 -14.56
C GLN A 109 -1.41 10.53 -14.60
N LEU A 110 -1.89 10.05 -13.46
CA LEU A 110 -2.99 9.10 -13.41
C LEU A 110 -4.30 9.70 -13.96
N ALA A 111 -4.55 10.99 -13.73
CA ALA A 111 -5.71 11.68 -14.30
C ALA A 111 -5.63 11.76 -15.82
N VAL A 112 -4.45 12.10 -16.37
CA VAL A 112 -4.22 12.12 -17.81
C VAL A 112 -4.42 10.74 -18.45
N LYS A 113 -3.83 9.69 -17.86
CA LYS A 113 -4.00 8.32 -18.33
C LYS A 113 -5.46 7.91 -18.35
N ARG A 114 -6.22 8.19 -17.27
CA ARG A 114 -7.66 7.89 -17.21
C ARG A 114 -8.46 8.62 -18.29
N LYS A 115 -8.15 9.90 -18.54
CA LYS A 115 -8.79 10.68 -19.62
C LYS A 115 -8.53 10.11 -21.03
N ARG A 116 -7.38 9.46 -21.23
CA ARG A 116 -7.05 8.75 -22.48
C ARG A 116 -7.73 7.38 -22.60
N GLY A 117 -8.44 6.93 -21.56
CA GLY A 117 -9.02 5.57 -21.51
C GLY A 117 -8.04 4.48 -21.10
N ASP A 118 -6.82 4.84 -20.67
CA ASP A 118 -5.83 3.87 -20.22
C ASP A 118 -6.27 3.17 -18.93
N PHE A 119 -6.11 1.86 -18.88
CA PHE A 119 -6.30 1.10 -17.65
C PHE A 119 -5.14 1.35 -16.67
N VAL A 120 -5.42 1.91 -15.50
CA VAL A 120 -4.41 2.22 -14.47
C VAL A 120 -4.48 1.29 -13.25
N GLY A 121 -5.34 0.28 -13.27
CA GLY A 121 -5.47 -0.69 -12.18
C GLY A 121 -4.27 -1.64 -12.08
N SER A 122 -3.95 -2.09 -10.87
CA SER A 122 -2.88 -3.07 -10.65
C SER A 122 -3.21 -4.43 -11.28
N PHE A 123 -4.48 -4.86 -11.19
CA PHE A 123 -4.99 -6.13 -11.72
C PHE A 123 -6.16 -5.88 -12.66
N ALA A 124 -6.21 -6.64 -13.74
CA ALA A 124 -7.35 -6.63 -14.64
C ALA A 124 -8.62 -7.14 -13.93
N THR A 125 -9.79 -6.70 -14.42
CA THR A 125 -11.08 -7.23 -13.98
C THR A 125 -11.22 -8.67 -14.45
N TYR A 126 -11.90 -9.53 -13.69
CA TYR A 126 -12.16 -10.93 -14.08
C TYR A 126 -12.82 -10.99 -15.46
N GLY A 127 -12.40 -11.90 -16.31
CA GLY A 127 -12.81 -11.95 -17.72
C GLY A 127 -11.94 -11.12 -18.67
N TYR A 128 -11.01 -10.34 -18.12
CA TYR A 128 -10.03 -9.58 -18.87
C TYR A 128 -8.62 -9.84 -18.34
N GLN A 129 -7.64 -9.63 -19.17
CA GLN A 129 -6.21 -9.59 -18.82
C GLN A 129 -5.56 -8.33 -19.39
N LYS A 130 -4.41 -7.96 -18.85
CA LYS A 130 -3.63 -6.86 -19.43
C LYS A 130 -2.96 -7.34 -20.70
N ASP A 131 -2.97 -6.50 -21.72
CA ASP A 131 -2.22 -6.76 -22.95
C ASP A 131 -0.72 -6.86 -22.64
N PRO A 132 -0.04 -7.96 -23.00
CA PRO A 132 1.38 -8.13 -22.78
C PRO A 132 2.23 -7.04 -23.47
N SER A 133 1.77 -6.53 -24.61
CA SER A 133 2.45 -5.47 -25.36
C SER A 133 2.16 -4.07 -24.80
N ASN A 134 1.02 -3.88 -24.17
CA ASN A 134 0.61 -2.59 -23.60
C ASN A 134 -0.22 -2.77 -22.32
N HIS A 135 0.43 -2.76 -21.18
CA HIS A 135 -0.22 -2.95 -19.87
C HIS A 135 -1.29 -1.90 -19.49
N THR A 136 -1.49 -0.88 -20.31
CA THR A 136 -2.58 0.09 -20.14
C THR A 136 -3.86 -0.31 -20.87
N LYS A 137 -3.83 -1.38 -21.66
CA LYS A 137 -4.98 -1.93 -22.36
C LYS A 137 -5.45 -3.23 -21.70
N LEU A 138 -6.76 -3.46 -21.80
CA LEU A 138 -7.39 -4.73 -21.41
C LEU A 138 -7.75 -5.50 -22.66
N ILE A 139 -7.40 -6.78 -22.68
CA ILE A 139 -7.84 -7.75 -23.69
C ILE A 139 -8.71 -8.78 -23.01
N VAL A 140 -9.57 -9.45 -23.77
CA VAL A 140 -10.46 -10.49 -23.25
C VAL A 140 -9.63 -11.73 -22.88
N ASP A 141 -9.91 -12.29 -21.71
CA ASP A 141 -9.43 -13.61 -21.30
C ASP A 141 -10.54 -14.60 -21.58
N GLU A 142 -10.46 -15.32 -22.70
CA GLU A 142 -11.53 -16.16 -23.23
C GLU A 142 -12.09 -17.13 -22.19
N LEU A 143 -11.22 -17.85 -21.48
CA LEU A 143 -11.63 -18.82 -20.45
C LEU A 143 -12.41 -18.16 -19.29
N ALA A 144 -11.99 -16.97 -18.87
CA ALA A 144 -12.69 -16.27 -17.82
C ALA A 144 -13.92 -15.52 -18.33
N ALA A 145 -13.93 -15.08 -19.58
CA ALA A 145 -15.06 -14.40 -20.21
C ALA A 145 -16.28 -15.34 -20.37
N GLU A 146 -16.07 -16.61 -20.72
CA GLU A 146 -17.13 -17.61 -20.75
C GLU A 146 -17.84 -17.78 -19.39
N ASN A 147 -17.06 -17.76 -18.32
CA ASN A 147 -17.61 -17.82 -16.96
C ASN A 147 -18.43 -16.56 -16.64
N VAL A 148 -17.94 -15.38 -17.04
CA VAL A 148 -18.69 -14.12 -16.88
C VAL A 148 -20.02 -14.19 -17.63
N GLN A 149 -20.01 -14.61 -18.89
CA GLN A 149 -21.25 -14.78 -19.67
C GLN A 149 -22.21 -15.76 -18.99
N SER A 150 -21.69 -16.86 -18.46
CA SER A 150 -22.49 -17.85 -17.74
C SER A 150 -23.13 -17.25 -16.47
N ILE A 151 -22.39 -16.43 -15.71
CA ILE A 151 -22.91 -15.73 -14.53
C ILE A 151 -24.10 -14.84 -14.92
N PHE A 152 -23.96 -14.03 -15.98
CA PHE A 152 -25.05 -13.18 -16.46
C PHE A 152 -26.27 -13.99 -16.95
N ARG A 153 -26.06 -15.06 -17.72
CA ARG A 153 -27.15 -15.95 -18.19
C ARG A 153 -27.92 -16.59 -17.02
N TRP A 154 -27.19 -17.11 -16.01
CA TRP A 154 -27.83 -17.70 -14.82
C TRP A 154 -28.56 -16.65 -13.98
N LYS A 155 -28.05 -15.44 -13.93
CA LYS A 155 -28.74 -14.36 -13.23
C LYS A 155 -30.03 -13.97 -13.92
N ILE A 156 -30.05 -13.87 -15.25
CA ILE A 156 -31.23 -13.61 -16.06
C ILE A 156 -32.26 -14.74 -15.90
N SER A 157 -31.83 -16.00 -15.78
CA SER A 157 -32.71 -17.13 -15.50
C SER A 157 -33.27 -17.19 -14.06
N GLY A 158 -32.99 -16.15 -13.24
CA GLY A 158 -33.54 -16.03 -11.87
C GLY A 158 -32.69 -16.66 -10.77
N MET A 159 -31.48 -17.18 -11.07
CA MET A 159 -30.65 -17.82 -10.07
C MET A 159 -30.11 -16.78 -9.04
N SER A 160 -30.08 -17.16 -7.76
CA SER A 160 -29.54 -16.31 -6.71
C SER A 160 -28.01 -16.17 -6.84
N ASN A 161 -27.44 -15.06 -6.34
CA ASN A 161 -25.97 -14.87 -6.35
C ASN A 161 -25.23 -15.99 -5.61
N GLN A 162 -25.83 -16.53 -4.54
CA GLN A 162 -25.26 -17.67 -3.81
C GLN A 162 -25.31 -18.95 -4.67
N GLY A 163 -26.45 -19.26 -5.29
CA GLY A 163 -26.57 -20.43 -6.18
C GLY A 163 -25.61 -20.40 -7.36
N ILE A 164 -25.35 -19.21 -7.92
CA ILE A 164 -24.33 -19.00 -8.97
C ILE A 164 -22.92 -19.31 -8.40
N ALA A 165 -22.59 -18.81 -7.21
CA ALA A 165 -21.31 -19.07 -6.57
C ALA A 165 -21.11 -20.57 -6.29
N ASP A 166 -22.12 -21.23 -5.76
CA ASP A 166 -22.07 -22.67 -5.44
C ASP A 166 -21.88 -23.51 -6.72
N ARG A 167 -22.56 -23.15 -7.80
CA ARG A 167 -22.42 -23.79 -9.11
C ARG A 167 -21.03 -23.63 -9.71
N LEU A 168 -20.40 -22.43 -9.56
CA LEU A 168 -19.03 -22.20 -9.99
C LEU A 168 -18.02 -22.99 -9.16
N ASN A 169 -18.26 -23.09 -7.84
CA ASN A 169 -17.43 -23.87 -6.93
C ASN A 169 -17.53 -25.39 -7.24
N ALA A 170 -18.73 -25.91 -7.47
CA ALA A 170 -18.93 -27.28 -7.88
C ALA A 170 -18.21 -27.64 -9.18
N ARG A 171 -18.10 -26.68 -10.12
CA ARG A 171 -17.34 -26.81 -11.36
C ARG A 171 -15.84 -26.57 -11.20
N LYS A 172 -15.36 -26.30 -9.98
CA LYS A 172 -13.96 -25.97 -9.68
C LYS A 172 -13.41 -24.80 -10.50
N VAL A 173 -14.27 -23.83 -10.86
CA VAL A 173 -13.86 -22.64 -11.61
C VAL A 173 -13.05 -21.74 -10.68
N PRO A 174 -11.81 -21.34 -11.05
CA PRO A 174 -11.00 -20.46 -10.22
C PRO A 174 -11.70 -19.12 -9.96
N SER A 175 -11.78 -18.71 -8.69
CA SER A 175 -12.39 -17.42 -8.33
C SER A 175 -11.51 -16.23 -8.77
N PRO A 176 -12.05 -15.00 -8.84
CA PRO A 176 -11.25 -13.81 -9.12
C PRO A 176 -10.07 -13.62 -8.17
N ALA A 177 -10.20 -14.06 -6.91
CA ALA A 177 -9.13 -14.01 -5.92
C ALA A 177 -8.05 -15.06 -6.22
N THR A 178 -8.44 -16.29 -6.54
CA THR A 178 -7.54 -17.38 -6.94
C THR A 178 -6.74 -16.98 -8.19
N ARG A 179 -7.39 -16.44 -9.22
CA ARG A 179 -6.69 -15.97 -10.44
C ARG A 179 -5.69 -14.86 -10.16
N LYS A 180 -6.01 -13.93 -9.27
CA LYS A 180 -5.05 -12.90 -8.84
C LYS A 180 -3.82 -13.50 -8.17
N LEU A 181 -3.98 -14.53 -7.37
CA LEU A 181 -2.87 -15.24 -6.74
C LEU A 181 -2.00 -15.96 -7.78
N GLN A 182 -2.63 -16.62 -8.76
CA GLN A 182 -1.94 -17.29 -9.86
C GLN A 182 -1.17 -16.30 -10.75
N SER A 183 -1.66 -15.07 -10.93
CA SER A 183 -0.97 -14.00 -11.65
C SER A 183 0.14 -13.29 -10.87
N GLY A 184 0.60 -13.85 -9.75
CA GLY A 184 1.72 -13.31 -8.97
C GLY A 184 1.35 -12.21 -7.98
N ALA A 185 0.06 -11.98 -7.70
CA ALA A 185 -0.35 -11.04 -6.66
C ALA A 185 0.13 -11.51 -5.29
N LYS A 186 0.75 -10.61 -4.51
CA LYS A 186 1.10 -10.91 -3.13
C LYS A 186 -0.18 -11.20 -2.32
N ARG A 187 -0.18 -12.32 -1.60
CA ARG A 187 -1.30 -12.69 -0.73
C ARG A 187 -1.54 -11.61 0.32
N SER A 188 -2.80 -11.26 0.54
CA SER A 188 -3.19 -10.52 1.73
C SER A 188 -3.02 -11.42 2.96
N LEU A 189 -2.61 -10.82 4.09
CA LEU A 189 -2.44 -11.52 5.38
C LEU A 189 -3.72 -12.22 5.88
N HIS A 190 -4.88 -11.90 5.31
CA HIS A 190 -6.17 -12.51 5.65
C HIS A 190 -6.45 -13.88 4.99
N PHE A 191 -5.63 -14.31 4.03
CA PHE A 191 -5.79 -15.61 3.39
C PHE A 191 -4.74 -16.59 3.93
N ARG A 192 -5.17 -17.71 4.49
CA ARG A 192 -4.27 -18.82 4.91
C ARG A 192 -3.53 -19.37 3.69
N LYS A 193 -2.31 -19.83 3.89
CA LYS A 193 -1.41 -20.27 2.81
C LYS A 193 -1.95 -21.44 1.95
N SER A 194 -2.90 -22.20 2.46
CA SER A 194 -3.38 -23.47 1.88
C SER A 194 -4.69 -23.37 1.10
N ASP A 195 -5.47 -22.28 1.26
CA ASP A 195 -6.82 -22.27 0.72
C ASP A 195 -6.92 -21.37 -0.52
N GLU A 196 -7.33 -21.97 -1.64
CA GLU A 196 -7.81 -21.22 -2.78
C GLU A 196 -9.17 -20.61 -2.40
N PRO A 197 -9.30 -19.26 -2.37
CA PRO A 197 -10.55 -18.63 -1.96
C PRO A 197 -11.66 -18.98 -2.93
N PRO A 198 -12.76 -19.61 -2.47
CA PRO A 198 -13.85 -20.01 -3.32
C PRO A 198 -14.64 -18.80 -3.83
N TRP A 199 -15.52 -19.02 -4.80
CA TRP A 199 -16.52 -18.06 -5.18
C TRP A 199 -17.48 -17.78 -4.02
N SER A 200 -17.87 -16.53 -3.88
CA SER A 200 -18.86 -16.07 -2.90
C SER A 200 -19.95 -15.27 -3.61
N ALA A 201 -21.14 -15.19 -3.01
CA ALA A 201 -22.24 -14.34 -3.51
C ALA A 201 -21.78 -12.89 -3.75
N LYS A 202 -20.90 -12.36 -2.88
CA LYS A 202 -20.33 -11.02 -3.03
C LYS A 202 -19.39 -10.90 -4.22
N ALA A 203 -18.68 -11.95 -4.60
CA ALA A 203 -17.83 -11.95 -5.80
C ALA A 203 -18.68 -11.92 -7.07
N VAL A 204 -19.75 -12.70 -7.09
CA VAL A 204 -20.75 -12.69 -8.17
C VAL A 204 -21.41 -11.32 -8.28
N ASP A 205 -21.87 -10.76 -7.16
CA ASP A 205 -22.50 -9.43 -7.12
C ASP A 205 -21.58 -8.33 -7.69
N ARG A 206 -20.29 -8.35 -7.34
CA ARG A 206 -19.31 -7.40 -7.88
C ARG A 206 -19.12 -7.52 -9.40
N ILE A 207 -19.28 -8.71 -9.96
CA ILE A 207 -19.23 -8.93 -11.41
C ILE A 207 -20.48 -8.33 -12.05
N LEU A 208 -21.65 -8.65 -11.54
CA LEU A 208 -22.92 -8.20 -12.09
C LEU A 208 -23.08 -6.66 -12.09
N HIS A 209 -22.49 -5.98 -11.10
CA HIS A 209 -22.54 -4.51 -10.99
C HIS A 209 -21.32 -3.79 -11.59
N ASN A 210 -20.44 -4.50 -12.28
CA ASN A 210 -19.24 -3.86 -12.84
C ASN A 210 -19.49 -3.38 -14.27
N GLU A 211 -19.52 -2.08 -14.45
CA GLU A 211 -19.79 -1.40 -15.71
C GLU A 211 -18.78 -1.72 -16.84
N VAL A 212 -17.65 -2.34 -16.51
CA VAL A 212 -16.66 -2.75 -17.54
C VAL A 212 -17.25 -3.75 -18.53
N TYR A 213 -18.21 -4.60 -18.09
CA TYR A 213 -18.86 -5.60 -18.95
C TYR A 213 -19.87 -5.03 -19.94
N ILE A 214 -20.21 -3.74 -19.78
CA ILE A 214 -21.02 -2.96 -20.74
C ILE A 214 -20.16 -1.92 -21.47
N GLY A 215 -18.84 -2.11 -21.48
CA GLY A 215 -17.89 -1.25 -22.20
C GLY A 215 -17.48 0.04 -21.48
N LYS A 216 -17.88 0.26 -20.23
CA LYS A 216 -17.52 1.47 -19.46
C LYS A 216 -16.37 1.20 -18.50
N LEU A 217 -15.21 1.78 -18.75
CA LEU A 217 -14.06 1.69 -17.86
C LEU A 217 -14.13 2.75 -16.77
N VAL A 218 -14.78 2.45 -15.65
CA VAL A 218 -14.92 3.37 -14.51
C VAL A 218 -13.73 3.24 -13.58
N GLN A 219 -12.93 4.30 -13.47
CA GLN A 219 -11.73 4.36 -12.65
C GLN A 219 -11.72 5.61 -11.76
N GLY A 220 -10.96 5.56 -10.66
CA GLY A 220 -10.83 6.73 -9.77
C GLY A 220 -12.05 7.01 -8.90
N LYS A 221 -12.85 5.98 -8.57
CA LYS A 221 -14.04 6.07 -7.68
C LYS A 221 -13.71 6.64 -6.30
N THR A 222 -12.47 6.51 -5.86
CA THR A 222 -12.03 7.02 -4.56
C THR A 222 -10.82 7.93 -4.72
N ARG A 223 -10.76 9.00 -3.92
CA ARG A 223 -9.65 9.96 -3.91
C ARG A 223 -9.19 10.18 -2.47
N ARG A 224 -7.90 10.09 -2.22
CA ARG A 224 -7.32 10.58 -0.96
C ARG A 224 -7.24 12.10 -1.00
N LEU A 225 -7.80 12.76 0.00
CA LEU A 225 -7.77 14.22 0.12
C LEU A 225 -6.34 14.73 0.30
N ASP A 226 -5.61 14.07 1.20
CA ASP A 226 -4.21 14.40 1.47
C ASP A 226 -3.32 13.17 1.27
N TYR A 227 -2.04 13.39 0.89
CA TYR A 227 -1.05 12.32 0.73
C TYR A 227 -0.70 11.64 2.06
N ARG A 228 -0.92 12.30 3.19
CA ARG A 228 -0.75 11.77 4.55
C ARG A 228 -1.98 11.01 5.05
N SER A 229 -3.16 11.27 4.51
CA SER A 229 -4.41 10.69 4.99
C SER A 229 -4.57 9.23 4.57
N LYS A 230 -4.99 8.38 5.52
CA LYS A 230 -5.45 7.01 5.22
C LYS A 230 -6.91 6.98 4.76
N LYS A 231 -7.70 8.04 5.02
CA LYS A 231 -9.11 8.15 4.62
C LYS A 231 -9.20 8.37 3.11
N LYS A 232 -10.07 7.61 2.47
CA LYS A 232 -10.42 7.70 1.04
C LYS A 232 -11.74 8.43 0.89
#